data_e5be082d686998e12aacd30cfa8213f7
#
_entry.id   e5be082d686998e12aacd30cfa8213f7
#
_cell.length_a   1.000
_cell.length_b   1.000
_cell.length_c   1.000
_cell.angle_alpha   90.00
_cell.angle_beta   90.00
_cell.angle_gamma   90.00
#
_symmetry.space_group_name_H-M   'P 1'
#
loop_
_entity.id
_entity.type
_entity.pdbx_description
1 polymer ?
#
loop_
_entity_poly.entity_id
_entity_poly.type
_entity_poly.pdbx_seq_one_letter_code
_entity_poly.pdbx_strand_id
1 'polypeptide(L)'
;MYRARHSRHSLIVSVLSLVVLVGAVTLSVSLQQHPSLAHAAGVSRRLSLAPVPKNIDVSQRHTNESEEAVAVNPTNPENIVIVTNVDFPAAGLFEGVSFDGGTNWATKLIGDNDNLGAACCDPSLSFDKYGNLFLTYLFNVGNVVPIALSTDGGLHFNIIANIQKPPKQSLSTGGERRGLFRFVDQPTITAAQGEVWIVFNGGGPIVATGAPVRGLGQVGSFITPEVVPGTNNCTYGDVAIGPAGEVMQVCSLTESGQGGGKIFVNVDPDGLGPAGFNAGVFVTDTHVGGFDFIPAQPDRSVDAEPGLAWDRTGGIHNGRVYLVYTLEHPNESNNMDIYVRFSDDKGATWSAPVRVNDDNTTNSQFLPKISLDPTTGNLAVVWYDSRNDLGTGGPGDTDGVPNDDAQFWGAFSTDGGQTFTRNIQISAGTSNSHDSGNGIDYGDYTGLSFYGGIAHPAWSDNSNSTGNNPDGALHQLDIYTAAVAVP
;
A
#
# COMPACT_ATOMS: atom_id res chain seq x y z
N MET A 1 -1.10 -52.82 36.62
CA MET A 1 -0.20 -53.41 37.64
C MET A 1 1.08 -52.59 37.68
N TYR A 2 1.49 -52.28 38.91
CA TYR A 2 2.70 -51.64 39.45
C TYR A 2 2.72 -50.09 39.37
N ARG A 3 2.50 -49.56 40.42
CA ARG A 3 2.73 -48.69 41.59
C ARG A 3 4.03 -47.89 41.51
N ALA A 4 3.82 -46.62 41.68
CA ALA A 4 4.46 -45.55 42.44
C ALA A 4 5.75 -45.81 43.26
N ARG A 5 6.61 -44.77 43.29
CA ARG A 5 7.22 -44.31 44.59
C ARG A 5 7.71 -42.88 44.49
N HIS A 6 7.29 -42.12 45.51
CA HIS A 6 7.76 -40.77 45.90
C HIS A 6 9.21 -40.82 46.44
N SER A 7 9.92 -39.72 46.31
CA SER A 7 10.91 -39.31 47.32
C SER A 7 10.95 -37.76 47.40
N ARG A 8 10.59 -37.30 48.61
CA ARG A 8 10.79 -35.94 49.12
C ARG A 8 12.21 -35.85 49.67
N HIS A 9 12.89 -34.71 49.50
CA HIS A 9 13.87 -34.24 50.48
C HIS A 9 13.77 -32.73 50.65
N SER A 10 13.51 -32.39 51.92
CA SER A 10 13.53 -31.06 52.54
C SER A 10 14.93 -30.69 52.99
N LEU A 11 15.02 -29.40 53.36
CA LEU A 11 15.92 -28.73 54.31
C LEU A 11 17.08 -27.96 53.66
N ILE A 12 17.52 -26.82 54.14
CA ILE A 12 17.50 -26.10 55.43
C ILE A 12 17.76 -24.63 55.19
N VAL A 13 17.08 -23.79 56.02
CA VAL A 13 17.28 -22.35 56.19
C VAL A 13 18.55 -22.13 57.01
N SER A 14 19.34 -21.10 56.64
CA SER A 14 20.33 -20.51 57.57
C SER A 14 20.22 -18.98 57.54
N VAL A 15 19.80 -18.46 58.68
CA VAL A 15 19.77 -17.03 59.04
C VAL A 15 21.14 -16.65 59.55
N LEU A 16 21.76 -15.63 59.01
CA LEU A 16 22.91 -14.96 59.62
C LEU A 16 22.53 -13.47 59.88
N SER A 17 22.43 -13.18 61.16
CA SER A 17 22.26 -11.80 61.68
C SER A 17 23.64 -11.13 61.73
N LEU A 18 23.73 -9.92 61.15
CA LEU A 18 24.88 -9.04 61.33
C LEU A 18 24.46 -7.76 62.05
N VAL A 19 25.05 -7.57 63.21
CA VAL A 19 24.92 -6.38 64.05
C VAL A 19 25.77 -5.26 63.48
N VAL A 20 25.20 -4.06 63.22
CA VAL A 20 25.95 -2.86 62.83
C VAL A 20 25.92 -1.85 63.97
N LEU A 21 27.12 -1.51 64.46
CA LEU A 21 27.36 -0.44 65.42
C LEU A 21 27.04 0.94 64.86
N VAL A 22 26.31 1.74 65.61
CA VAL A 22 26.07 3.17 65.31
C VAL A 22 27.17 4.00 65.92
N GLY A 23 27.97 4.66 65.05
CA GLY A 23 28.90 5.71 65.47
C GLY A 23 28.34 7.07 65.07
N ALA A 24 28.03 7.88 66.06
CA ALA A 24 27.61 9.27 65.85
C ALA A 24 28.81 10.16 65.58
N VAL A 25 28.83 10.77 64.39
CA VAL A 25 29.74 11.91 64.06
C VAL A 25 28.88 13.13 63.85
N THR A 26 28.98 14.12 64.74
CA THR A 26 28.35 15.43 64.58
C THR A 26 29.20 16.28 63.65
N LEU A 27 28.67 16.59 62.47
CA LEU A 27 29.25 17.57 61.55
C LEU A 27 28.36 18.83 61.59
N SER A 28 28.94 19.95 62.00
CA SER A 28 28.34 21.28 61.90
C SER A 28 28.34 21.73 60.45
N VAL A 29 27.20 21.92 59.85
CA VAL A 29 27.08 22.48 58.48
C VAL A 29 26.61 23.92 58.60
N SER A 30 27.50 24.85 58.16
CA SER A 30 27.18 26.24 57.94
C SER A 30 26.20 26.40 56.77
N LEU A 31 25.06 27.02 57.03
CA LEU A 31 24.11 27.39 55.97
C LEU A 31 24.67 28.50 55.09
N GLN A 32 25.13 28.15 53.90
CA GLN A 32 25.22 29.09 52.79
C GLN A 32 23.90 29.15 52.06
N GLN A 33 23.32 30.34 52.02
CA GLN A 33 22.12 30.62 51.23
C GLN A 33 22.47 30.54 49.74
N HIS A 34 21.98 29.55 49.05
CA HIS A 34 21.97 29.52 47.58
C HIS A 34 20.78 30.32 47.05
N PRO A 35 20.98 31.12 45.96
CA PRO A 35 19.84 31.81 45.34
C PRO A 35 18.86 30.81 44.75
N SER A 36 17.57 31.05 44.99
CA SER A 36 16.48 30.26 44.44
C SER A 36 16.55 30.23 42.92
N LEU A 37 16.76 29.04 42.33
CA LEU A 37 16.50 28.80 40.93
C LEU A 37 15.00 28.98 40.69
N ALA A 38 14.64 30.05 39.99
CA ALA A 38 13.31 30.22 39.46
C ALA A 38 13.02 29.02 38.55
N HIS A 39 12.01 28.24 38.89
CA HIS A 39 11.45 27.24 38.01
C HIS A 39 10.95 27.97 36.74
N ALA A 40 11.69 27.86 35.66
CA ALA A 40 11.16 28.16 34.34
C ALA A 40 9.96 27.21 34.14
N ALA A 41 8.75 27.75 34.19
CA ALA A 41 7.57 27.05 33.78
C ALA A 41 7.80 26.60 32.30
N GLY A 42 8.12 25.33 32.10
CA GLY A 42 8.21 24.76 30.81
C GLY A 42 6.87 24.92 30.12
N VAL A 43 6.79 25.83 29.17
CA VAL A 43 5.67 25.90 28.24
C VAL A 43 5.72 24.59 27.47
N SER A 44 4.91 23.62 27.93
CA SER A 44 4.57 22.45 27.12
C SER A 44 3.91 23.01 25.87
N ARG A 45 4.66 23.21 24.79
CA ARG A 45 4.08 23.34 23.47
C ARG A 45 3.35 22.02 23.23
N ARG A 46 2.03 22.03 23.37
CA ARG A 46 1.20 21.03 22.70
C ARG A 46 1.55 21.17 21.24
N LEU A 47 2.30 20.20 20.73
CA LEU A 47 2.47 20.05 19.29
C LEU A 47 1.03 19.86 18.76
N SER A 48 0.49 20.88 18.09
CA SER A 48 -0.80 20.72 17.40
C SER A 48 -0.60 19.65 16.35
N LEU A 49 -1.47 18.66 16.34
CA LEU A 49 -1.59 17.74 15.22
C LEU A 49 -1.80 18.58 13.96
N ALA A 50 -1.22 18.14 12.84
CA ALA A 50 -1.56 18.75 11.57
C ALA A 50 -3.09 18.66 11.39
N PRO A 51 -3.73 19.70 10.86
CA PRO A 51 -5.17 19.63 10.62
C PRO A 51 -5.43 18.53 9.59
N VAL A 52 -6.51 17.76 9.78
CA VAL A 52 -7.00 16.79 8.81
C VAL A 52 -7.28 17.53 7.49
N PRO A 53 -6.78 17.08 6.35
CA PRO A 53 -7.02 17.73 5.06
C PRO A 53 -8.52 17.67 4.71
N LYS A 54 -8.96 18.55 3.82
CA LYS A 54 -10.33 18.53 3.34
C LYS A 54 -10.57 17.26 2.54
N ASN A 55 -11.46 16.40 3.00
CA ASN A 55 -11.88 15.22 2.28
C ASN A 55 -12.92 15.56 1.21
N ILE A 56 -12.92 14.83 0.14
CA ILE A 56 -13.88 14.89 -0.96
C ILE A 56 -14.36 13.48 -1.22
N ASP A 57 -15.64 13.25 -1.08
CA ASP A 57 -16.32 12.05 -1.54
C ASP A 57 -16.57 12.21 -3.05
N VAL A 58 -15.93 11.34 -3.82
CA VAL A 58 -15.89 11.43 -5.29
C VAL A 58 -17.01 10.63 -5.92
N SER A 59 -17.35 9.45 -5.40
CA SER A 59 -18.29 8.55 -6.05
C SER A 59 -19.74 8.88 -5.74
N GLN A 60 -20.12 9.11 -4.51
CA GLN A 60 -21.48 9.43 -4.06
C GLN A 60 -22.52 8.46 -4.66
N ARG A 61 -22.29 7.15 -4.53
CA ARG A 61 -23.10 6.12 -5.18
C ARG A 61 -23.85 5.27 -4.15
N HIS A 62 -24.91 4.56 -4.61
CA HIS A 62 -25.65 3.56 -3.83
C HIS A 62 -25.02 2.15 -3.94
N THR A 63 -23.73 2.05 -4.23
CA THR A 63 -22.98 0.79 -4.36
C THR A 63 -21.64 0.96 -3.70
N ASN A 64 -21.01 -0.16 -3.33
CA ASN A 64 -19.64 -0.12 -2.82
C ASN A 64 -18.64 0.08 -3.96
N GLU A 65 -17.62 0.84 -3.68
CA GLU A 65 -16.40 0.95 -4.48
C GLU A 65 -15.19 0.60 -3.63
N SER A 66 -14.17 -0.01 -4.26
CA SER A 66 -12.92 -0.42 -3.61
C SER A 66 -11.79 -0.55 -4.62
N GLU A 67 -10.57 -0.79 -4.14
CA GLU A 67 -9.39 -1.03 -4.98
C GLU A 67 -9.09 0.13 -5.93
N GLU A 68 -8.62 1.22 -5.34
CA GLU A 68 -8.47 2.49 -6.03
C GLU A 68 -7.16 2.56 -6.82
N ALA A 69 -7.27 3.06 -8.05
CA ALA A 69 -6.14 3.59 -8.81
C ALA A 69 -6.31 5.09 -8.99
N VAL A 70 -5.27 5.87 -8.76
CA VAL A 70 -5.27 7.32 -8.95
C VAL A 70 -4.01 7.78 -9.68
N ALA A 71 -4.17 8.70 -10.62
CA ALA A 71 -3.05 9.27 -11.37
C ALA A 71 -3.21 10.78 -11.57
N VAL A 72 -2.13 11.54 -11.37
CA VAL A 72 -2.00 12.96 -11.67
C VAL A 72 -1.29 13.14 -13.01
N ASN A 73 -1.85 13.96 -13.89
CA ASN A 73 -1.26 14.22 -15.20
C ASN A 73 -0.05 15.16 -15.09
N PRO A 74 1.18 14.72 -15.39
CA PRO A 74 2.37 15.56 -15.26
C PRO A 74 2.41 16.73 -16.25
N THR A 75 1.60 16.71 -17.32
CA THR A 75 1.49 17.81 -18.28
C THR A 75 0.41 18.83 -17.90
N ASN A 76 -0.48 18.47 -17.00
CA ASN A 76 -1.51 19.32 -16.41
C ASN A 76 -1.85 18.82 -15.00
N PRO A 77 -1.14 19.22 -13.94
CA PRO A 77 -1.34 18.71 -12.59
C PRO A 77 -2.72 18.94 -11.96
N GLU A 78 -3.51 19.85 -12.56
CA GLU A 78 -4.92 20.02 -12.18
C GLU A 78 -5.81 18.86 -12.68
N ASN A 79 -5.30 18.02 -13.61
CA ASN A 79 -6.01 16.85 -14.11
C ASN A 79 -5.62 15.62 -13.28
N ILE A 80 -6.62 15.08 -12.59
CA ILE A 80 -6.50 13.89 -11.74
C ILE A 80 -7.58 12.92 -12.17
N VAL A 81 -7.23 11.64 -12.26
CA VAL A 81 -8.15 10.55 -12.61
C VAL A 81 -8.11 9.48 -11.54
N ILE A 82 -9.30 9.04 -11.11
CA ILE A 82 -9.49 7.90 -10.19
C ILE A 82 -10.32 6.85 -10.92
N VAL A 83 -9.93 5.59 -10.83
CA VAL A 83 -10.73 4.44 -11.30
C VAL A 83 -10.74 3.39 -10.21
N THR A 84 -11.92 2.76 -9.98
CA THR A 84 -12.10 1.78 -8.90
C THR A 84 -13.00 0.63 -9.34
N ASN A 85 -12.98 -0.45 -8.57
CA ASN A 85 -14.01 -1.49 -8.66
C ASN A 85 -15.38 -0.93 -8.30
N VAL A 86 -16.41 -1.63 -8.76
CA VAL A 86 -17.78 -1.49 -8.28
C VAL A 86 -18.29 -2.85 -7.83
N ASP A 87 -19.35 -2.87 -7.01
CA ASP A 87 -19.95 -4.11 -6.50
C ASP A 87 -20.26 -5.13 -7.58
N PHE A 88 -19.78 -6.37 -7.37
CA PHE A 88 -20.20 -7.53 -8.15
C PHE A 88 -21.71 -7.85 -7.86
N PRO A 89 -22.56 -8.22 -8.85
CA PRO A 89 -22.18 -8.63 -10.21
C PRO A 89 -22.27 -7.54 -11.28
N ALA A 90 -22.28 -6.25 -10.94
CA ALA A 90 -22.28 -5.20 -11.93
C ALA A 90 -21.03 -5.31 -12.81
N ALA A 91 -21.17 -5.07 -14.10
CA ALA A 91 -20.03 -4.88 -14.98
C ALA A 91 -19.64 -3.40 -14.96
N GLY A 92 -18.35 -3.15 -15.08
CA GLY A 92 -17.81 -1.80 -15.18
C GLY A 92 -16.89 -1.44 -14.02
N LEU A 93 -16.28 -0.28 -14.17
CA LEU A 93 -15.45 0.38 -13.18
C LEU A 93 -16.02 1.78 -12.97
N PHE A 94 -15.96 2.28 -11.75
CA PHE A 94 -16.22 3.69 -11.51
C PHE A 94 -15.02 4.51 -11.98
N GLU A 95 -15.30 5.65 -12.61
CA GLU A 95 -14.30 6.62 -13.01
C GLU A 95 -14.69 8.02 -12.54
N GLY A 96 -13.74 8.71 -11.90
CA GLY A 96 -13.79 10.12 -11.58
C GLY A 96 -12.68 10.89 -12.29
N VAL A 97 -13.00 12.01 -12.94
CA VAL A 97 -12.04 12.88 -13.61
C VAL A 97 -12.18 14.30 -13.09
N SER A 98 -11.08 14.88 -12.62
CA SER A 98 -10.97 16.28 -12.23
C SER A 98 -10.04 17.04 -13.18
N PHE A 99 -10.31 18.34 -13.40
CA PHE A 99 -9.43 19.28 -14.10
C PHE A 99 -9.16 20.56 -13.28
N ASP A 100 -9.41 20.51 -11.98
CA ASP A 100 -9.22 21.61 -11.05
C ASP A 100 -8.55 21.19 -9.73
N GLY A 101 -7.61 20.25 -9.83
CA GLY A 101 -6.81 19.78 -8.70
C GLY A 101 -7.61 18.95 -7.69
N GLY A 102 -8.65 18.26 -8.14
CA GLY A 102 -9.49 17.40 -7.31
C GLY A 102 -10.60 18.13 -6.56
N THR A 103 -10.89 19.39 -6.91
CA THR A 103 -11.96 20.15 -6.24
C THR A 103 -13.35 19.74 -6.73
N ASN A 104 -13.51 19.54 -8.03
CA ASN A 104 -14.74 19.05 -8.66
C ASN A 104 -14.43 17.83 -9.53
N TRP A 105 -15.40 16.91 -9.61
CA TRP A 105 -15.25 15.64 -10.30
C TRP A 105 -16.41 15.40 -11.27
N ALA A 106 -16.07 15.00 -12.50
CA ALA A 106 -17.00 14.40 -13.43
C ALA A 106 -16.90 12.89 -13.31
N THR A 107 -18.03 12.23 -13.04
CA THR A 107 -18.05 10.78 -12.74
C THR A 107 -18.88 10.01 -13.75
N LYS A 108 -18.49 8.77 -14.03
CA LYS A 108 -19.23 7.82 -14.88
C LYS A 108 -18.81 6.39 -14.59
N LEU A 109 -19.56 5.42 -15.11
CA LEU A 109 -19.10 4.05 -15.29
C LEU A 109 -18.41 3.91 -16.65
N ILE A 110 -17.34 3.09 -16.67
CA ILE A 110 -16.62 2.69 -17.88
C ILE A 110 -16.48 1.18 -17.90
N GLY A 111 -16.35 0.57 -19.07
CA GLY A 111 -16.24 -0.91 -19.16
C GLY A 111 -17.52 -1.64 -18.76
N ASP A 112 -18.69 -1.02 -18.82
CA ASP A 112 -20.00 -1.61 -18.54
C ASP A 112 -20.68 -2.18 -19.81
N ASN A 113 -19.92 -2.90 -20.61
CA ASN A 113 -20.24 -3.40 -21.95
C ASN A 113 -20.16 -2.33 -23.05
N ASP A 114 -19.37 -1.31 -22.84
CA ASP A 114 -19.01 -0.28 -23.82
C ASP A 114 -17.81 -0.71 -24.70
N ASN A 115 -17.09 0.25 -25.29
CA ASN A 115 -15.89 0.00 -26.10
C ASN A 115 -14.71 -0.57 -25.30
N LEU A 116 -14.75 -0.56 -23.96
CA LEU A 116 -13.79 -1.19 -23.06
C LEU A 116 -14.19 -2.62 -22.68
N GLY A 117 -15.36 -3.10 -23.14
CA GLY A 117 -15.89 -4.44 -22.87
C GLY A 117 -16.61 -4.52 -21.52
N ALA A 118 -16.65 -5.70 -20.95
CA ALA A 118 -17.22 -5.96 -19.63
C ALA A 118 -16.08 -6.06 -18.60
N ALA A 119 -15.69 -4.95 -18.04
CA ALA A 119 -14.72 -4.90 -16.95
C ALA A 119 -15.30 -5.49 -15.67
N CYS A 120 -14.43 -6.06 -14.81
CA CYS A 120 -14.86 -6.46 -13.47
C CYS A 120 -14.15 -5.67 -12.38
N CYS A 121 -12.84 -5.53 -12.48
CA CYS A 121 -12.06 -5.28 -11.28
C CYS A 121 -10.59 -4.95 -11.60
N ASP A 122 -9.83 -4.69 -10.54
CA ASP A 122 -8.38 -4.50 -10.49
C ASP A 122 -7.87 -3.42 -11.46
N PRO A 123 -8.41 -2.19 -11.41
CA PRO A 123 -7.89 -1.12 -12.25
C PRO A 123 -6.50 -0.68 -11.79
N SER A 124 -5.64 -0.34 -12.75
CA SER A 124 -4.37 0.33 -12.48
C SER A 124 -4.13 1.42 -13.52
N LEU A 125 -3.67 2.60 -13.07
CA LEU A 125 -3.52 3.82 -13.85
C LEU A 125 -2.08 4.33 -13.85
N SER A 126 -1.62 4.85 -14.98
CA SER A 126 -0.37 5.60 -15.05
C SER A 126 -0.38 6.65 -16.15
N PHE A 127 -0.07 7.91 -15.82
CA PHE A 127 0.26 8.93 -16.81
C PHE A 127 1.72 8.86 -17.20
N ASP A 128 2.01 9.13 -18.47
CA ASP A 128 3.36 9.38 -18.93
C ASP A 128 3.66 10.88 -19.08
N LYS A 129 4.91 11.20 -19.43
CA LYS A 129 5.37 12.59 -19.65
C LYS A 129 4.74 13.30 -20.86
N TYR A 130 4.00 12.62 -21.70
CA TYR A 130 3.31 13.19 -22.85
C TYR A 130 1.84 13.48 -22.59
N GLY A 131 1.31 13.03 -21.42
CA GLY A 131 -0.10 13.13 -21.07
C GLY A 131 -0.94 11.96 -21.55
N ASN A 132 -0.31 10.86 -21.98
CA ASN A 132 -1.01 9.60 -22.17
C ASN A 132 -1.40 9.04 -20.80
N LEU A 133 -2.68 8.70 -20.62
CA LEU A 133 -3.15 7.95 -19.47
C LEU A 133 -3.40 6.51 -19.90
N PHE A 134 -2.65 5.60 -19.31
CA PHE A 134 -2.84 4.17 -19.49
C PHE A 134 -3.71 3.63 -18.36
N LEU A 135 -4.63 2.74 -18.73
CA LEU A 135 -5.50 1.98 -17.83
C LEU A 135 -5.38 0.50 -18.17
N THR A 136 -5.17 -0.33 -17.17
CA THR A 136 -5.33 -1.78 -17.25
C THR A 136 -6.33 -2.25 -16.20
N TYR A 137 -7.01 -3.36 -16.43
CA TYR A 137 -8.07 -3.91 -15.57
C TYR A 137 -8.31 -5.37 -15.93
N LEU A 138 -9.24 -6.02 -15.25
CA LEU A 138 -9.68 -7.36 -15.59
C LEU A 138 -11.03 -7.36 -16.29
N PHE A 139 -11.24 -8.34 -17.18
CA PHE A 139 -12.57 -8.67 -17.70
C PHE A 139 -13.30 -9.64 -16.77
N ASN A 140 -14.62 -9.58 -16.76
CA ASN A 140 -15.48 -10.52 -16.03
C ASN A 140 -15.19 -12.00 -16.34
N VAL A 141 -14.66 -12.29 -17.50
CA VAL A 141 -14.24 -13.63 -17.93
C VAL A 141 -13.03 -13.57 -18.83
N GLY A 142 -12.03 -14.38 -18.59
CA GLY A 142 -10.94 -14.54 -19.53
C GLY A 142 -9.56 -14.71 -18.91
N ASN A 143 -8.59 -14.86 -19.78
CA ASN A 143 -7.17 -14.94 -19.50
C ASN A 143 -6.42 -13.83 -20.24
N VAL A 144 -7.06 -12.68 -20.34
CA VAL A 144 -6.61 -11.54 -21.13
C VAL A 144 -6.64 -10.30 -20.23
N VAL A 145 -5.55 -9.54 -20.25
CA VAL A 145 -5.45 -8.25 -19.58
C VAL A 145 -5.54 -7.16 -20.65
N PRO A 146 -6.61 -6.34 -20.66
CA PRO A 146 -6.73 -5.22 -21.56
C PRO A 146 -5.84 -4.06 -21.15
N ILE A 147 -5.35 -3.32 -22.13
CA ILE A 147 -4.67 -2.06 -21.94
C ILE A 147 -5.43 -1.02 -22.74
N ALA A 148 -5.95 -0.02 -22.06
CA ALA A 148 -6.63 1.11 -22.65
C ALA A 148 -5.79 2.39 -22.53
N LEU A 149 -5.99 3.30 -23.45
CA LEU A 149 -5.30 4.58 -23.55
C LEU A 149 -6.31 5.70 -23.66
N SER A 150 -6.10 6.74 -22.85
CA SER A 150 -6.71 8.06 -23.01
C SER A 150 -5.64 9.09 -23.41
N THR A 151 -5.98 10.00 -24.31
CA THR A 151 -5.13 11.14 -24.71
C THR A 151 -5.77 12.49 -24.40
N ASP A 152 -6.85 12.48 -23.67
CA ASP A 152 -7.65 13.65 -23.30
C ASP A 152 -7.90 13.78 -21.79
N GLY A 153 -6.99 13.20 -20.99
CA GLY A 153 -7.00 13.34 -19.55
C GLY A 153 -8.00 12.46 -18.82
N GLY A 154 -8.39 11.32 -19.41
CA GLY A 154 -9.33 10.36 -18.82
C GLY A 154 -10.73 10.45 -19.37
N LEU A 155 -11.07 11.48 -20.18
CA LEU A 155 -12.44 11.65 -20.67
C LEU A 155 -12.91 10.50 -21.57
N HIS A 156 -11.99 9.94 -22.39
CA HIS A 156 -12.28 8.79 -23.25
C HIS A 156 -11.11 7.83 -23.26
N PHE A 157 -11.42 6.53 -23.20
CA PHE A 157 -10.44 5.46 -23.35
C PHE A 157 -10.72 4.60 -24.58
N ASN A 158 -9.66 4.07 -25.19
CA ASN A 158 -9.74 3.06 -26.23
C ASN A 158 -8.76 1.91 -25.94
N ILE A 159 -9.18 0.68 -26.10
CA ILE A 159 -8.29 -0.48 -25.97
C ILE A 159 -7.24 -0.42 -27.06
N ILE A 160 -5.96 -0.44 -26.68
CA ILE A 160 -4.80 -0.46 -27.58
C ILE A 160 -4.14 -1.82 -27.66
N ALA A 161 -4.32 -2.67 -26.64
CA ALA A 161 -3.82 -4.04 -26.64
C ALA A 161 -4.66 -4.92 -25.72
N ASN A 162 -4.65 -6.22 -26.02
CA ASN A 162 -5.18 -7.29 -25.17
C ASN A 162 -4.05 -8.29 -24.93
N ILE A 163 -3.49 -8.27 -23.73
CA ILE A 163 -2.34 -9.10 -23.38
C ILE A 163 -2.83 -10.47 -22.95
N GLN A 164 -2.36 -11.49 -23.66
CA GLN A 164 -2.64 -12.89 -23.33
C GLN A 164 -1.49 -13.46 -22.51
N LYS A 165 -1.81 -14.20 -21.46
CA LYS A 165 -0.76 -14.94 -20.75
C LYS A 165 -0.09 -15.95 -21.70
N PRO A 166 1.23 -16.16 -21.55
CA PRO A 166 1.93 -17.18 -22.34
C PRO A 166 1.27 -18.56 -22.16
N PRO A 167 1.20 -19.38 -23.21
CA PRO A 167 0.73 -20.76 -23.09
C PRO A 167 1.63 -21.50 -22.09
N LYS A 168 1.03 -22.33 -21.21
CA LYS A 168 1.78 -23.12 -20.23
C LYS A 168 2.92 -23.84 -20.91
N GLN A 169 4.16 -23.43 -20.65
CA GLN A 169 5.31 -24.30 -20.90
C GLN A 169 5.16 -25.49 -19.95
N SER A 170 5.23 -26.71 -20.49
CA SER A 170 5.15 -27.94 -19.70
C SER A 170 6.40 -28.03 -18.82
N LEU A 171 6.38 -27.42 -17.67
CA LEU A 171 7.35 -27.64 -16.61
C LEU A 171 7.02 -28.99 -15.99
N SER A 172 7.74 -30.00 -16.42
CA SER A 172 7.72 -31.34 -15.84
C SER A 172 8.21 -31.28 -14.39
N THR A 173 7.47 -31.96 -13.52
CA THR A 173 7.81 -32.44 -12.19
C THR A 173 7.71 -31.42 -11.04
N GLY A 174 6.60 -31.50 -10.29
CA GLY A 174 6.51 -31.05 -8.92
C GLY A 174 5.10 -30.60 -8.54
N GLY A 175 4.34 -31.51 -7.94
CA GLY A 175 3.17 -31.28 -7.08
C GLY A 175 2.25 -30.12 -7.44
N GLU A 176 1.27 -30.37 -8.30
CA GLU A 176 0.15 -29.46 -8.50
C GLU A 176 -0.57 -29.22 -7.16
N ARG A 177 -0.39 -28.04 -6.55
CA ARG A 177 -1.43 -27.51 -5.66
C ARG A 177 -2.59 -27.12 -6.57
N ARG A 178 -3.60 -27.98 -6.61
CA ARG A 178 -4.84 -27.73 -7.36
C ARG A 178 -5.54 -26.51 -6.75
N GLY A 179 -5.64 -25.42 -7.51
CA GLY A 179 -6.90 -24.73 -7.59
C GLY A 179 -7.06 -23.33 -7.11
N LEU A 180 -6.12 -22.40 -7.09
CA LEU A 180 -6.48 -21.03 -6.72
C LEU A 180 -6.38 -19.99 -7.85
N PHE A 181 -5.54 -20.12 -8.84
CA PHE A 181 -5.46 -19.12 -9.92
C PHE A 181 -5.39 -19.74 -11.31
N ARG A 182 -6.55 -20.00 -11.90
CA ARG A 182 -6.65 -20.34 -13.33
C ARG A 182 -6.70 -19.10 -14.23
N PHE A 183 -6.98 -17.94 -13.67
CA PHE A 183 -7.22 -16.68 -14.37
C PHE A 183 -6.05 -15.72 -14.16
N VAL A 184 -5.97 -14.69 -14.98
CA VAL A 184 -5.12 -13.53 -14.75
C VAL A 184 -5.66 -12.70 -13.59
N ASP A 185 -4.79 -11.98 -12.87
CA ASP A 185 -5.16 -11.29 -11.65
C ASP A 185 -4.23 -10.10 -11.38
N GLN A 186 -4.71 -9.09 -10.69
CA GLN A 186 -4.00 -7.90 -10.20
C GLN A 186 -3.01 -7.30 -11.21
N PRO A 187 -3.45 -6.80 -12.37
CA PRO A 187 -2.58 -6.16 -13.33
C PRO A 187 -2.15 -4.78 -12.83
N THR A 188 -0.84 -4.53 -12.80
CA THR A 188 -0.26 -3.24 -12.46
C THR A 188 0.45 -2.62 -13.65
N ILE A 189 0.21 -1.32 -13.92
CA ILE A 189 0.77 -0.59 -15.04
C ILE A 189 1.60 0.61 -14.58
N THR A 190 2.74 0.84 -15.21
CA THR A 190 3.57 2.02 -15.01
C THR A 190 4.07 2.57 -16.34
N ALA A 191 4.18 3.90 -16.45
CA ALA A 191 4.66 4.57 -17.64
C ALA A 191 5.72 5.62 -17.29
N ALA A 192 6.93 5.45 -17.83
CA ALA A 192 8.04 6.39 -17.63
C ALA A 192 9.10 6.20 -18.71
N GLN A 193 10.05 7.11 -18.82
CA GLN A 193 11.24 7.04 -19.69
C GLN A 193 10.96 6.71 -21.18
N GLY A 194 9.72 6.95 -21.64
CA GLY A 194 9.32 6.62 -23.01
C GLY A 194 8.90 5.17 -23.19
N GLU A 195 8.52 4.52 -22.11
CA GLU A 195 8.03 3.14 -22.07
C GLU A 195 6.79 3.05 -21.20
N VAL A 196 5.96 2.04 -21.44
CA VAL A 196 4.89 1.57 -20.58
C VAL A 196 5.09 0.09 -20.32
N TRP A 197 4.98 -0.32 -19.04
CA TRP A 197 5.14 -1.69 -18.60
C TRP A 197 3.95 -2.15 -17.77
N ILE A 198 3.62 -3.43 -17.92
CA ILE A 198 2.57 -4.10 -17.15
C ILE A 198 3.13 -5.38 -16.58
N VAL A 199 2.79 -5.65 -15.33
CA VAL A 199 2.93 -6.97 -14.71
C VAL A 199 1.56 -7.43 -14.22
N PHE A 200 1.34 -8.75 -14.20
CA PHE A 200 0.12 -9.35 -13.68
C PHE A 200 0.37 -10.80 -13.23
N ASN A 201 -0.44 -11.28 -12.32
CA ASN A 201 -0.45 -12.70 -11.97
C ASN A 201 -1.05 -13.52 -13.13
N GLY A 202 -0.25 -14.38 -13.74
CA GLY A 202 -0.64 -15.21 -14.89
C GLY A 202 -1.36 -16.51 -14.50
N GLY A 203 -1.83 -16.63 -13.25
CA GLY A 203 -2.41 -17.86 -12.70
C GLY A 203 -1.34 -18.82 -12.15
N GLY A 204 -0.35 -18.24 -11.49
CA GLY A 204 0.81 -18.87 -10.86
C GLY A 204 2.05 -17.98 -10.95
N PRO A 205 2.71 -17.81 -12.12
CA PRO A 205 3.81 -16.88 -12.24
C PRO A 205 3.34 -15.45 -12.53
N ILE A 206 4.18 -14.47 -12.18
CA ILE A 206 4.06 -13.11 -12.70
C ILE A 206 4.45 -13.11 -14.18
N VAL A 207 3.68 -12.38 -14.96
CA VAL A 207 3.90 -12.15 -16.39
C VAL A 207 4.15 -10.66 -16.59
N ALA A 208 5.14 -10.31 -17.42
CA ALA A 208 5.52 -8.95 -17.74
C ALA A 208 5.48 -8.69 -19.25
N THR A 209 5.15 -7.48 -19.66
CA THR A 209 5.28 -6.99 -21.03
C THR A 209 5.36 -5.46 -21.06
N GLY A 210 6.00 -4.89 -22.07
CA GLY A 210 6.12 -3.45 -22.22
C GLY A 210 6.05 -3.00 -23.68
N ALA A 211 5.87 -1.70 -23.89
CA ALA A 211 5.86 -1.06 -25.20
C ALA A 211 6.55 0.31 -25.17
N PRO A 212 7.20 0.74 -26.28
CA PRO A 212 7.77 2.07 -26.36
C PRO A 212 6.68 3.12 -26.57
N VAL A 213 6.86 4.28 -25.92
CA VAL A 213 5.99 5.45 -26.04
C VAL A 213 6.81 6.63 -26.57
N ARG A 214 6.40 7.22 -27.70
CA ARG A 214 7.17 8.25 -28.40
C ARG A 214 6.50 9.61 -28.46
N GLY A 215 5.27 9.73 -27.96
CA GLY A 215 4.48 10.97 -27.96
C GLY A 215 3.05 10.71 -27.55
N LEU A 216 2.23 11.76 -27.51
CA LEU A 216 0.80 11.65 -27.21
C LEU A 216 0.11 10.75 -28.25
N GLY A 217 -0.50 9.65 -27.78
CA GLY A 217 -1.14 8.65 -28.63
C GLY A 217 -0.17 7.78 -29.44
N GLN A 218 1.15 7.93 -29.27
CA GLN A 218 2.16 7.21 -30.07
C GLN A 218 2.78 6.07 -29.28
N VAL A 219 2.02 4.99 -29.09
CA VAL A 219 2.42 3.76 -28.42
C VAL A 219 2.80 2.73 -29.47
N GLY A 220 3.98 2.10 -29.31
CA GLY A 220 4.43 1.01 -30.17
C GLY A 220 3.78 -0.32 -29.80
N SER A 221 4.20 -1.39 -30.50
CA SER A 221 3.73 -2.72 -30.17
C SER A 221 4.31 -3.21 -28.84
N PHE A 222 3.48 -3.86 -28.04
CA PHE A 222 3.95 -4.57 -26.84
C PHE A 222 4.86 -5.73 -27.25
N ILE A 223 5.95 -5.93 -26.51
CA ILE A 223 6.82 -7.11 -26.68
C ILE A 223 6.05 -8.37 -26.28
N THR A 224 6.56 -9.54 -26.70
CA THR A 224 5.96 -10.81 -26.31
C THR A 224 5.96 -10.95 -24.80
N PRO A 225 4.80 -11.21 -24.17
CA PRO A 225 4.73 -11.37 -22.72
C PRO A 225 5.66 -12.47 -22.23
N GLU A 226 6.45 -12.18 -21.21
CA GLU A 226 7.38 -13.13 -20.62
C GLU A 226 6.96 -13.52 -19.19
N VAL A 227 7.30 -14.75 -18.80
CA VAL A 227 7.18 -15.22 -17.43
C VAL A 227 8.39 -14.76 -16.65
N VAL A 228 8.17 -14.01 -15.58
CA VAL A 228 9.25 -13.54 -14.71
C VAL A 228 9.85 -14.72 -13.93
N PRO A 229 11.18 -14.92 -13.97
CA PRO A 229 11.83 -16.08 -13.36
C PRO A 229 11.62 -16.19 -11.85
N GLY A 230 11.24 -17.39 -11.38
CA GLY A 230 11.13 -17.71 -9.95
C GLY A 230 9.82 -17.30 -9.29
N THR A 231 8.87 -16.71 -10.03
CA THR A 231 7.62 -16.15 -9.48
C THR A 231 6.42 -17.12 -9.49
N ASN A 232 6.63 -18.43 -9.64
CA ASN A 232 5.57 -19.42 -9.86
C ASN A 232 4.47 -19.48 -8.79
N ASN A 233 4.72 -18.96 -7.60
CA ASN A 233 3.77 -18.92 -6.49
C ASN A 233 3.60 -17.51 -5.93
N CYS A 234 3.96 -16.49 -6.69
CA CYS A 234 3.73 -15.11 -6.30
C CYS A 234 2.24 -14.75 -6.42
N THR A 235 1.73 -13.98 -5.48
CA THR A 235 0.31 -13.57 -5.46
C THR A 235 0.11 -12.16 -5.97
N TYR A 236 0.88 -11.19 -5.50
CA TYR A 236 0.78 -9.79 -5.86
C TYR A 236 2.04 -9.31 -6.60
N GLY A 237 1.90 -8.30 -7.44
CA GLY A 237 3.03 -7.70 -8.14
C GLY A 237 2.83 -6.21 -8.40
N ASP A 238 3.89 -5.43 -8.21
CA ASP A 238 3.99 -4.03 -8.65
C ASP A 238 5.18 -3.87 -9.59
N VAL A 239 5.20 -2.80 -10.37
CA VAL A 239 6.24 -2.55 -11.37
C VAL A 239 6.68 -1.11 -11.38
N ALA A 240 8.00 -0.89 -11.42
CA ALA A 240 8.61 0.44 -11.53
C ALA A 240 9.67 0.48 -12.63
N ILE A 241 9.78 1.62 -13.32
CA ILE A 241 10.78 1.89 -14.35
C ILE A 241 11.87 2.78 -13.75
N GLY A 242 13.13 2.37 -13.89
CA GLY A 242 14.31 3.11 -13.43
C GLY A 242 14.74 4.23 -14.36
N PRO A 243 15.75 5.04 -13.95
CA PRO A 243 16.16 6.24 -14.69
C PRO A 243 16.79 5.96 -16.06
N ALA A 244 17.33 4.76 -16.31
CA ALA A 244 17.92 4.38 -17.60
C ALA A 244 17.04 3.41 -18.42
N GLY A 245 15.79 3.19 -17.99
CA GLY A 245 14.86 2.27 -18.64
C GLY A 245 14.87 0.86 -18.05
N GLU A 246 15.61 0.63 -16.97
CA GLU A 246 15.51 -0.64 -16.22
C GLU A 246 14.09 -0.82 -15.69
N VAL A 247 13.63 -2.06 -15.58
CA VAL A 247 12.32 -2.38 -15.02
C VAL A 247 12.46 -3.32 -13.85
N MET A 248 11.82 -2.98 -12.73
CA MET A 248 11.75 -3.84 -11.55
C MET A 248 10.31 -4.21 -11.30
N GLN A 249 10.06 -5.49 -11.07
CA GLN A 249 8.83 -6.00 -10.49
C GLN A 249 9.09 -6.50 -9.08
N VAL A 250 8.08 -6.44 -8.23
CA VAL A 250 8.08 -7.05 -6.89
C VAL A 250 6.94 -8.03 -6.79
N CYS A 251 7.10 -9.10 -6.02
CA CYS A 251 6.00 -9.98 -5.67
C CYS A 251 6.13 -10.55 -4.26
N SER A 252 4.99 -10.90 -3.68
CA SER A 252 4.89 -11.66 -2.44
C SER A 252 4.81 -13.15 -2.75
N LEU A 253 5.77 -13.92 -2.22
CA LEU A 253 5.75 -15.37 -2.24
C LEU A 253 5.17 -15.85 -0.92
N THR A 254 3.92 -16.25 -0.90
CA THR A 254 3.22 -16.68 0.31
C THR A 254 3.48 -18.17 0.60
N GLU A 255 3.76 -18.49 1.86
CA GLU A 255 3.99 -19.88 2.31
C GLU A 255 2.68 -20.53 2.75
N SER A 256 1.73 -19.73 3.23
CA SER A 256 0.40 -20.16 3.70
C SER A 256 -0.66 -19.08 3.45
N GLY A 257 -1.92 -19.35 3.77
CA GLY A 257 -2.97 -18.33 3.77
C GLY A 257 -2.77 -17.32 4.88
N GLN A 258 -2.63 -17.80 6.11
CA GLN A 258 -2.30 -17.04 7.31
C GLN A 258 -0.80 -17.13 7.55
N GLY A 259 -0.12 -16.03 7.81
CA GLY A 259 1.29 -15.93 8.17
C GLY A 259 2.28 -16.50 7.15
N GLY A 260 3.51 -16.16 7.27
CA GLY A 260 4.59 -16.69 6.45
C GLY A 260 4.55 -16.22 4.98
N GLY A 261 5.18 -15.09 4.70
CA GLY A 261 5.40 -14.58 3.34
C GLY A 261 6.82 -14.09 3.15
N LYS A 262 7.25 -14.01 1.90
CA LYS A 262 8.56 -13.50 1.49
C LYS A 262 8.40 -12.57 0.31
N ILE A 263 9.11 -11.46 0.35
CA ILE A 263 9.12 -10.48 -0.73
C ILE A 263 10.37 -10.66 -1.58
N PHE A 264 10.16 -10.75 -2.89
CA PHE A 264 11.20 -10.86 -3.90
C PHE A 264 11.05 -9.76 -4.95
N VAL A 265 12.18 -9.33 -5.52
CA VAL A 265 12.21 -8.45 -6.69
C VAL A 265 12.95 -9.12 -7.84
N ASN A 266 12.54 -8.82 -9.06
CA ASN A 266 13.27 -9.17 -10.29
C ASN A 266 13.51 -7.89 -11.07
N VAL A 267 14.65 -7.81 -11.74
CA VAL A 267 15.04 -6.64 -12.55
C VAL A 267 15.31 -7.08 -13.97
N ASP A 268 14.71 -6.38 -14.91
CA ASP A 268 15.14 -6.34 -16.30
C ASP A 268 16.10 -5.13 -16.42
N PRO A 269 17.38 -5.36 -16.71
CA PRO A 269 18.39 -4.30 -16.66
C PRO A 269 18.35 -3.29 -17.79
N ASP A 270 17.67 -3.61 -18.91
CA ASP A 270 17.60 -2.78 -20.12
C ASP A 270 16.17 -2.60 -20.68
N GLY A 271 15.14 -3.06 -19.94
CA GLY A 271 13.73 -2.87 -20.25
C GLY A 271 13.34 -3.41 -21.62
N LEU A 272 13.04 -2.53 -22.59
CA LEU A 272 12.73 -2.97 -23.96
C LEU A 272 13.96 -3.43 -24.75
N GLY A 273 15.12 -3.56 -24.12
CA GLY A 273 16.33 -4.13 -24.69
C GLY A 273 16.26 -5.64 -24.89
N PRO A 274 17.38 -6.29 -25.25
CA PRO A 274 17.43 -7.73 -25.49
C PRO A 274 17.54 -8.60 -24.23
N ALA A 275 17.81 -8.02 -23.05
CA ALA A 275 17.79 -8.77 -21.81
C ALA A 275 16.34 -9.00 -21.36
N GLY A 276 16.12 -9.92 -20.47
CA GLY A 276 14.84 -10.13 -19.79
C GLY A 276 15.04 -10.05 -18.29
N PHE A 277 14.02 -10.32 -17.53
CA PHE A 277 14.09 -10.29 -16.07
C PHE A 277 15.11 -11.30 -15.50
N ASN A 278 15.95 -10.84 -14.61
CA ASN A 278 16.89 -11.66 -13.84
C ASN A 278 16.16 -12.59 -12.85
N ALA A 279 16.88 -13.54 -12.26
CA ALA A 279 16.37 -14.33 -11.14
C ALA A 279 15.99 -13.44 -9.96
N GLY A 280 14.96 -13.85 -9.22
CA GLY A 280 14.46 -13.09 -8.06
C GLY A 280 15.50 -12.91 -6.96
N VAL A 281 15.58 -11.70 -6.42
CA VAL A 281 16.38 -11.35 -5.24
C VAL A 281 15.45 -11.30 -4.04
N PHE A 282 15.77 -12.05 -2.99
CA PHE A 282 15.05 -11.99 -1.72
C PHE A 282 15.30 -10.65 -1.04
N VAL A 283 14.22 -9.98 -0.60
CA VAL A 283 14.29 -8.69 0.09
C VAL A 283 14.07 -8.85 1.60
N THR A 284 12.97 -9.50 2.00
CA THR A 284 12.60 -9.62 3.41
C THR A 284 11.53 -10.70 3.61
N ASP A 285 11.43 -11.21 4.82
CA ASP A 285 10.23 -11.90 5.31
C ASP A 285 9.17 -10.86 5.69
N THR A 286 7.89 -11.23 5.65
CA THR A 286 6.78 -10.35 5.98
C THR A 286 5.84 -10.87 7.06
N HIS A 287 5.71 -12.15 7.29
CA HIS A 287 4.75 -12.80 8.19
C HIS A 287 3.27 -12.51 7.87
N VAL A 288 3.00 -11.87 6.74
CA VAL A 288 1.65 -11.69 6.21
C VAL A 288 1.46 -12.69 5.08
N GLY A 289 0.45 -13.53 5.20
CA GLY A 289 0.14 -14.59 4.24
C GLY A 289 -0.51 -14.06 2.96
N GLY A 290 -1.05 -14.98 2.14
CA GLY A 290 -1.79 -14.60 0.94
C GLY A 290 -3.28 -14.38 1.20
N PHE A 291 -3.76 -14.67 2.40
CA PHE A 291 -5.12 -14.46 2.90
C PHE A 291 -5.04 -14.33 4.42
N ASP A 292 -4.47 -13.25 4.91
CA ASP A 292 -4.24 -13.01 6.32
C ASP A 292 -5.38 -12.16 6.88
N PHE A 293 -6.30 -12.79 7.62
CA PHE A 293 -7.49 -12.13 8.12
C PHE A 293 -7.19 -11.30 9.35
N ILE A 294 -7.59 -10.04 9.32
CA ILE A 294 -7.55 -9.13 10.47
C ILE A 294 -8.95 -8.64 10.80
N PRO A 295 -9.22 -8.14 12.01
CA PRO A 295 -10.56 -7.64 12.34
C PRO A 295 -11.09 -6.57 11.40
N ALA A 296 -10.25 -5.64 10.92
CA ALA A 296 -10.64 -4.59 9.97
C ALA A 296 -10.81 -5.06 8.51
N GLN A 297 -10.42 -6.30 8.18
CA GLN A 297 -10.61 -6.96 6.87
C GLN A 297 -11.06 -8.42 7.09
N PRO A 298 -12.27 -8.64 7.67
CA PRO A 298 -12.71 -9.96 8.09
C PRO A 298 -13.18 -10.86 6.94
N ASP A 299 -13.62 -10.28 5.83
CA ASP A 299 -14.16 -11.01 4.68
C ASP A 299 -13.11 -11.19 3.57
N ARG A 300 -12.30 -10.16 3.29
CA ARG A 300 -11.30 -10.18 2.22
C ARG A 300 -9.92 -10.62 2.66
N SER A 301 -9.52 -10.37 3.91
CA SER A 301 -8.15 -10.52 4.37
C SER A 301 -7.20 -9.43 3.84
N VAL A 302 -5.94 -9.52 4.20
CA VAL A 302 -4.84 -8.70 3.66
C VAL A 302 -3.72 -9.60 3.14
N ASP A 303 -2.89 -9.09 2.27
CA ASP A 303 -1.57 -9.62 1.99
C ASP A 303 -0.49 -8.53 2.23
N ALA A 304 0.78 -8.81 1.93
CA ALA A 304 1.86 -7.87 2.24
C ALA A 304 1.82 -6.56 1.46
N GLU A 305 1.06 -6.50 0.37
CA GLU A 305 0.92 -5.35 -0.54
C GLU A 305 2.25 -4.66 -0.89
N PRO A 306 3.26 -5.40 -1.39
CA PRO A 306 4.54 -4.79 -1.67
C PRO A 306 4.47 -3.85 -2.87
N GLY A 307 4.74 -2.56 -2.63
CA GLY A 307 4.70 -1.51 -3.65
C GLY A 307 6.09 -0.92 -3.93
N LEU A 308 6.31 -0.43 -5.15
CA LEU A 308 7.57 0.12 -5.63
C LEU A 308 7.47 1.60 -6.00
N ALA A 309 8.53 2.34 -5.70
CA ALA A 309 8.80 3.65 -6.29
C ALA A 309 10.28 3.76 -6.67
N TRP A 310 10.59 4.37 -7.83
CA TRP A 310 11.97 4.51 -8.27
C TRP A 310 12.32 5.96 -8.57
N ASP A 311 13.37 6.47 -7.94
CA ASP A 311 13.81 7.86 -8.13
C ASP A 311 14.45 8.04 -9.52
N ARG A 312 13.85 8.90 -10.31
CA ARG A 312 14.25 9.30 -11.67
C ARG A 312 14.48 10.81 -11.79
N THR A 313 14.57 11.51 -10.65
CA THR A 313 14.58 12.97 -10.61
C THR A 313 15.90 13.58 -11.09
N GLY A 314 16.98 12.79 -11.15
CA GLY A 314 18.35 13.31 -11.35
C GLY A 314 18.93 13.97 -10.09
N GLY A 315 18.22 13.91 -8.95
CA GLY A 315 18.63 14.43 -7.64
C GLY A 315 19.65 13.54 -6.93
N ILE A 316 19.84 13.80 -5.64
CA ILE A 316 20.85 13.11 -4.81
C ILE A 316 20.59 11.61 -4.65
N HIS A 317 19.32 11.19 -4.75
CA HIS A 317 18.91 9.80 -4.65
C HIS A 317 18.52 9.18 -6.01
N ASN A 318 18.87 9.83 -7.12
CA ASN A 318 18.55 9.32 -8.44
C ASN A 318 19.08 7.90 -8.64
N GLY A 319 18.19 6.97 -9.03
CA GLY A 319 18.48 5.55 -9.16
C GLY A 319 18.13 4.71 -7.93
N ARG A 320 17.81 5.34 -6.80
CA ARG A 320 17.32 4.63 -5.61
C ARG A 320 15.92 4.10 -5.86
N VAL A 321 15.70 2.82 -5.57
CA VAL A 321 14.39 2.20 -5.56
C VAL A 321 13.93 2.00 -4.12
N TYR A 322 12.63 2.22 -3.89
CA TYR A 322 11.95 2.08 -2.61
C TYR A 322 10.93 0.98 -2.69
N LEU A 323 10.81 0.23 -1.61
CA LEU A 323 9.84 -0.83 -1.40
C LEU A 323 9.05 -0.53 -0.12
N VAL A 324 7.72 -0.43 -0.23
CA VAL A 324 6.81 -0.43 0.91
C VAL A 324 6.21 -1.82 1.08
N TYR A 325 5.89 -2.24 2.31
CA TYR A 325 5.21 -3.50 2.59
C TYR A 325 4.62 -3.52 4.00
N THR A 326 3.64 -4.39 4.19
CA THR A 326 3.09 -4.73 5.52
C THR A 326 3.91 -5.85 6.15
N LEU A 327 4.19 -5.74 7.44
CA LEU A 327 4.84 -6.77 8.25
C LEU A 327 4.04 -6.98 9.53
N GLU A 328 3.62 -8.20 9.78
CA GLU A 328 3.03 -8.59 11.05
C GLU A 328 4.10 -9.02 12.06
N HIS A 329 4.01 -8.56 13.31
CA HIS A 329 4.94 -8.97 14.34
C HIS A 329 4.35 -8.87 15.78
N PRO A 330 4.33 -9.98 16.52
CA PRO A 330 4.68 -11.35 16.12
C PRO A 330 3.67 -11.95 15.13
N ASN A 331 4.07 -12.98 14.39
CA ASN A 331 3.20 -13.69 13.45
C ASN A 331 1.86 -14.09 14.09
N GLU A 332 0.73 -13.96 13.36
CA GLU A 332 -0.65 -14.23 13.81
C GLU A 332 -1.10 -13.40 15.03
N SER A 333 -0.64 -12.16 15.14
CA SER A 333 -0.99 -11.26 16.24
C SER A 333 -1.99 -10.17 15.88
N ASN A 334 -2.29 -10.00 14.60
CA ASN A 334 -2.99 -8.83 14.04
C ASN A 334 -2.29 -7.48 14.35
N ASN A 335 -1.00 -7.52 14.72
CA ASN A 335 -0.17 -6.35 14.93
C ASN A 335 0.65 -6.09 13.67
N MET A 336 -0.01 -5.52 12.68
CA MET A 336 0.59 -5.20 11.39
C MET A 336 1.12 -3.77 11.39
N ASP A 337 2.33 -3.59 10.88
CA ASP A 337 3.01 -2.30 10.73
C ASP A 337 3.43 -2.09 9.26
N ILE A 338 3.56 -0.82 8.86
CA ILE A 338 4.05 -0.44 7.54
C ILE A 338 5.54 -0.15 7.57
N TYR A 339 6.28 -0.79 6.67
CA TYR A 339 7.73 -0.62 6.54
C TYR A 339 8.14 -0.18 5.14
N VAL A 340 9.23 0.57 5.08
CA VAL A 340 9.92 0.93 3.84
C VAL A 340 11.36 0.43 3.89
N ARG A 341 11.86 -0.07 2.76
CA ARG A 341 13.28 -0.32 2.48
C ARG A 341 13.68 0.41 1.21
N PHE A 342 14.97 0.66 1.05
CA PHE A 342 15.49 1.20 -0.21
C PHE A 342 16.75 0.46 -0.66
N SER A 343 17.02 0.54 -1.96
CA SER A 343 18.21 -0.02 -2.61
C SER A 343 18.84 1.04 -3.51
N ASP A 344 20.19 1.17 -3.43
CA ASP A 344 20.99 2.04 -4.27
C ASP A 344 21.70 1.28 -5.42
N ASP A 345 21.48 -0.03 -5.51
CA ASP A 345 22.15 -0.93 -6.45
C ASP A 345 21.16 -1.76 -7.28
N LYS A 346 20.00 -1.15 -7.61
CA LYS A 346 18.94 -1.75 -8.44
C LYS A 346 18.38 -3.04 -7.85
N GLY A 347 18.21 -3.08 -6.53
CA GLY A 347 17.61 -4.21 -5.83
C GLY A 347 18.56 -5.36 -5.50
N ALA A 348 19.86 -5.24 -5.77
CA ALA A 348 20.82 -6.28 -5.39
C ALA A 348 21.01 -6.38 -3.87
N THR A 349 20.98 -5.24 -3.17
CA THR A 349 20.98 -5.17 -1.71
C THR A 349 19.98 -4.13 -1.20
N TRP A 350 19.49 -4.32 0.03
CA TRP A 350 18.44 -3.49 0.63
C TRP A 350 18.85 -2.96 1.99
N SER A 351 18.40 -1.74 2.31
CA SER A 351 18.60 -1.11 3.61
C SER A 351 17.94 -1.94 4.74
N ALA A 352 18.26 -1.63 5.99
CA ALA A 352 17.43 -2.03 7.12
C ALA A 352 16.00 -1.49 6.94
N PRO A 353 14.96 -2.17 7.48
CA PRO A 353 13.59 -1.68 7.41
C PRO A 353 13.42 -0.40 8.24
N VAL A 354 12.67 0.56 7.69
CA VAL A 354 12.25 1.77 8.39
C VAL A 354 10.74 1.67 8.61
N ARG A 355 10.28 1.64 9.87
CA ARG A 355 8.86 1.67 10.21
C ARG A 355 8.31 3.06 9.89
N VAL A 356 7.17 3.10 9.19
CA VAL A 356 6.54 4.34 8.71
C VAL A 356 5.48 4.83 9.70
N ASN A 357 4.62 3.94 10.20
CA ASN A 357 3.66 4.30 11.23
C ASN A 357 4.38 4.58 12.56
N ASP A 358 3.93 5.63 13.27
CA ASP A 358 4.59 6.17 14.47
C ASP A 358 3.82 5.92 15.77
N ASP A 359 2.74 5.14 15.72
CA ASP A 359 1.96 4.75 16.88
C ASP A 359 2.70 3.69 17.74
N ASN A 360 2.15 3.39 18.92
CA ASN A 360 2.65 2.34 19.81
C ASN A 360 1.53 1.36 20.20
N THR A 361 0.49 1.28 19.38
CA THR A 361 -0.59 0.32 19.58
C THR A 361 -0.20 -1.05 19.03
N THR A 362 -1.05 -2.04 19.21
CA THR A 362 -0.96 -3.35 18.57
C THR A 362 -2.09 -3.55 17.55
N ASN A 363 -2.74 -2.45 17.18
CA ASN A 363 -3.78 -2.45 16.16
C ASN A 363 -3.15 -2.40 14.77
N SER A 364 -3.87 -2.90 13.77
CA SER A 364 -3.33 -3.11 12.42
C SER A 364 -3.14 -1.80 11.64
N GLN A 365 -2.05 -1.75 10.87
CA GLN A 365 -1.85 -0.86 9.73
C GLN A 365 -1.67 -1.72 8.48
N PHE A 366 -2.41 -1.46 7.41
CA PHE A 366 -2.51 -2.38 6.29
C PHE A 366 -2.81 -1.66 4.96
N LEU A 367 -2.70 -2.38 3.85
CA LEU A 367 -2.88 -1.90 2.47
C LEU A 367 -2.08 -0.63 2.17
N PRO A 368 -0.74 -0.66 2.29
CA PRO A 368 0.08 0.52 2.05
C PRO A 368 0.24 0.83 0.57
N LYS A 369 0.34 2.12 0.24
CA LYS A 369 0.81 2.57 -1.08
C LYS A 369 1.93 3.57 -0.95
N ILE A 370 2.92 3.47 -1.83
CA ILE A 370 4.06 4.40 -1.92
C ILE A 370 4.04 5.13 -3.25
N SER A 371 4.36 6.41 -3.22
CA SER A 371 4.57 7.20 -4.45
C SER A 371 5.74 8.17 -4.25
N LEU A 372 6.50 8.39 -5.32
CA LEU A 372 7.58 9.37 -5.37
C LEU A 372 7.15 10.55 -6.22
N ASP A 373 7.32 11.75 -5.70
CA ASP A 373 7.14 12.98 -6.46
C ASP A 373 8.31 13.16 -7.47
N PRO A 374 8.06 13.05 -8.77
CA PRO A 374 9.12 13.16 -9.78
C PRO A 374 9.71 14.56 -9.89
N THR A 375 9.11 15.59 -9.24
CA THR A 375 9.58 16.97 -9.26
C THR A 375 10.50 17.29 -8.08
N THR A 376 10.36 16.60 -6.95
CA THR A 376 11.09 16.89 -5.71
C THR A 376 11.97 15.73 -5.23
N GLY A 377 11.64 14.48 -5.58
CA GLY A 377 12.27 13.27 -5.05
C GLY A 377 11.75 12.88 -3.66
N ASN A 378 10.76 13.57 -3.13
CA ASN A 378 10.12 13.22 -1.88
C ASN A 378 9.24 11.97 -2.03
N LEU A 379 9.07 11.22 -0.94
CA LEU A 379 8.19 10.07 -0.86
C LEU A 379 6.93 10.42 -0.08
N ALA A 380 5.81 9.84 -0.51
CA ALA A 380 4.60 9.72 0.27
C ALA A 380 4.27 8.23 0.47
N VAL A 381 3.81 7.87 1.65
CA VAL A 381 3.27 6.54 1.98
C VAL A 381 1.93 6.77 2.67
N VAL A 382 0.91 6.01 2.26
CA VAL A 382 -0.43 6.04 2.85
C VAL A 382 -0.88 4.62 3.18
N TRP A 383 -1.84 4.48 4.12
CA TRP A 383 -2.33 3.18 4.58
C TRP A 383 -3.64 3.33 5.36
N TYR A 384 -4.39 2.23 5.52
CA TYR A 384 -5.44 2.12 6.52
C TYR A 384 -4.86 1.83 7.90
N ASP A 385 -5.45 2.39 8.96
CA ASP A 385 -4.88 2.42 10.30
C ASP A 385 -5.95 2.33 11.39
N SER A 386 -5.91 1.29 12.17
CA SER A 386 -6.83 1.04 13.29
C SER A 386 -6.31 1.54 14.65
N ARG A 387 -5.24 2.34 14.70
CA ARG A 387 -4.59 2.80 15.95
C ARG A 387 -5.53 3.47 16.96
N ASN A 388 -6.58 4.12 16.50
CA ASN A 388 -7.54 4.84 17.34
C ASN A 388 -8.74 3.98 17.77
N ASP A 389 -8.87 2.79 17.20
CA ASP A 389 -9.92 1.85 17.53
C ASP A 389 -9.50 0.96 18.71
N LEU A 390 -9.88 1.38 19.92
CA LEU A 390 -9.50 0.75 21.17
C LEU A 390 -10.63 -0.10 21.77
N GLY A 391 -11.76 -0.28 21.07
CA GLY A 391 -12.94 -0.98 21.57
C GLY A 391 -13.59 -0.31 22.78
N THR A 392 -13.57 1.02 22.83
CA THR A 392 -14.05 1.79 23.99
C THR A 392 -15.21 2.73 23.66
N GLY A 393 -15.65 2.77 22.40
CA GLY A 393 -16.66 3.72 21.89
C GLY A 393 -16.14 5.16 21.85
N GLY A 394 -14.81 5.34 21.78
CA GLY A 394 -14.15 6.64 21.69
C GLY A 394 -13.98 7.13 20.24
N PRO A 395 -13.28 8.24 20.02
CA PRO A 395 -12.94 8.67 18.66
C PRO A 395 -12.11 7.62 17.93
N GLY A 396 -12.55 7.20 16.76
CA GLY A 396 -11.90 6.15 15.96
C GLY A 396 -12.48 4.75 16.16
N ASP A 397 -13.56 4.63 16.90
CA ASP A 397 -14.22 3.37 17.26
C ASP A 397 -15.75 3.58 17.08
N THR A 398 -16.37 2.84 16.18
CA THR A 398 -17.76 3.03 15.78
C THR A 398 -18.74 2.15 16.57
N ASP A 399 -18.28 1.03 17.16
CA ASP A 399 -19.17 0.02 17.74
C ASP A 399 -18.71 -0.56 19.09
N GLY A 400 -17.47 -0.30 19.51
CA GLY A 400 -16.87 -0.81 20.74
C GLY A 400 -16.19 -2.17 20.60
N VAL A 401 -15.94 -2.63 19.38
CA VAL A 401 -15.09 -3.78 19.06
C VAL A 401 -13.70 -3.26 18.68
N PRO A 402 -12.60 -3.75 19.24
CA PRO A 402 -11.29 -3.19 18.95
C PRO A 402 -10.68 -3.72 17.65
N ASN A 403 -9.96 -2.86 16.93
CA ASN A 403 -9.14 -3.20 15.76
C ASN A 403 -9.94 -3.60 14.51
N ASP A 404 -11.20 -3.23 14.41
CA ASP A 404 -12.06 -3.50 13.25
C ASP A 404 -12.49 -2.23 12.50
N ASP A 405 -12.30 -1.08 13.12
CA ASP A 405 -12.48 0.23 12.50
C ASP A 405 -11.17 0.80 11.98
N ALA A 406 -11.21 1.49 10.84
CA ALA A 406 -10.03 2.09 10.26
C ALA A 406 -10.21 3.58 9.90
N GLN A 407 -9.10 4.29 9.94
CA GLN A 407 -8.93 5.63 9.41
C GLN A 407 -7.82 5.61 8.35
N PHE A 408 -7.80 6.56 7.44
CA PHE A 408 -6.76 6.64 6.42
C PHE A 408 -5.66 7.60 6.85
N TRP A 409 -4.40 7.16 6.82
CA TRP A 409 -3.24 7.88 7.31
C TRP A 409 -2.11 7.96 6.28
N GLY A 410 -1.15 8.86 6.50
CA GLY A 410 0.02 8.97 5.65
C GLY A 410 1.21 9.62 6.33
N ALA A 411 2.37 9.46 5.70
CA ALA A 411 3.63 10.09 6.09
C ALA A 411 4.49 10.40 4.85
N PHE A 412 5.42 11.33 5.01
CA PHE A 412 6.33 11.76 3.96
C PHE A 412 7.78 11.55 4.36
N SER A 413 8.65 11.31 3.37
CA SER A 413 10.10 11.35 3.55
C SER A 413 10.71 12.35 2.57
N THR A 414 11.59 13.21 3.08
CA THR A 414 12.34 14.20 2.30
C THR A 414 13.85 13.92 2.30
N ASP A 415 14.27 12.78 2.86
CA ASP A 415 15.66 12.36 3.02
C ASP A 415 15.97 11.03 2.32
N GLY A 416 15.14 10.65 1.35
CA GLY A 416 15.31 9.43 0.57
C GLY A 416 14.97 8.17 1.35
N GLY A 417 13.89 8.18 2.13
CA GLY A 417 13.36 7.03 2.82
C GLY A 417 14.09 6.64 4.10
N GLN A 418 15.00 7.50 4.60
CA GLN A 418 15.76 7.23 5.83
C GLN A 418 14.92 7.52 7.08
N THR A 419 14.08 8.57 7.02
CA THR A 419 13.11 8.90 8.06
C THR A 419 11.81 9.36 7.45
N PHE A 420 10.72 9.26 8.23
CA PHE A 420 9.40 9.74 7.87
C PHE A 420 8.93 10.84 8.81
N THR A 421 8.11 11.75 8.29
CA THR A 421 7.44 12.78 9.09
C THR A 421 6.54 12.13 10.13
N ARG A 422 6.11 12.90 11.12
CA ARG A 422 4.99 12.49 11.97
C ARG A 422 3.80 12.12 11.08
N ASN A 423 3.10 11.04 11.47
CA ASN A 423 1.95 10.59 10.70
C ASN A 423 0.81 11.63 10.73
N ILE A 424 0.12 11.73 9.60
CA ILE A 424 -1.00 12.64 9.38
C ILE A 424 -2.25 11.79 9.19
N GLN A 425 -3.27 12.03 9.99
CA GLN A 425 -4.59 11.49 9.72
C GLN A 425 -5.15 12.20 8.47
N ILE A 426 -5.51 11.43 7.44
CA ILE A 426 -6.02 11.93 6.17
C ILE A 426 -7.54 11.87 6.14
N SER A 427 -8.14 10.74 6.53
CA SER A 427 -9.60 10.64 6.62
C SER A 427 -10.15 11.50 7.76
N ALA A 428 -11.24 12.20 7.51
CA ALA A 428 -11.92 13.01 8.52
C ALA A 428 -12.88 12.18 9.40
N GLY A 429 -13.23 10.98 8.94
CA GLY A 429 -14.10 10.03 9.64
C GLY A 429 -13.39 8.73 9.98
N THR A 430 -14.14 7.82 10.56
CA THR A 430 -13.78 6.44 10.86
C THR A 430 -14.72 5.53 10.08
N SER A 431 -14.15 4.59 9.35
CA SER A 431 -14.83 3.64 8.49
C SER A 431 -14.78 2.24 9.10
N ASN A 432 -15.85 1.48 8.95
CA ASN A 432 -15.91 0.05 9.23
C ASN A 432 -16.30 -0.69 7.94
N SER A 433 -15.37 -1.42 7.35
CA SER A 433 -15.61 -2.07 6.05
C SER A 433 -16.61 -3.21 6.14
N HIS A 434 -16.66 -3.92 7.26
CA HIS A 434 -17.59 -5.02 7.48
C HIS A 434 -19.06 -4.56 7.42
N ASP A 435 -19.36 -3.36 7.89
CA ASP A 435 -20.70 -2.79 7.84
C ASP A 435 -21.20 -2.53 6.40
N SER A 436 -20.28 -2.45 5.42
CA SER A 436 -20.65 -2.31 4.02
C SER A 436 -21.33 -3.55 3.42
N GLY A 437 -21.05 -4.72 4.01
CA GLY A 437 -21.62 -6.01 3.58
C GLY A 437 -21.26 -6.42 2.16
N ASN A 438 -20.17 -5.88 1.58
CA ASN A 438 -19.75 -6.11 0.19
C ASN A 438 -19.00 -7.44 0.00
N GLY A 439 -18.47 -8.05 1.08
CA GLY A 439 -17.72 -9.30 1.07
C GLY A 439 -16.29 -9.20 0.52
N ILE A 440 -15.81 -7.96 0.28
CA ILE A 440 -14.44 -7.66 -0.12
C ILE A 440 -13.80 -6.55 0.72
N ASP A 441 -14.49 -6.09 1.77
CA ASP A 441 -14.03 -5.05 2.68
C ASP A 441 -13.51 -3.81 1.91
N TYR A 442 -12.29 -3.32 2.20
CA TYR A 442 -11.64 -2.25 1.43
C TYR A 442 -10.99 -2.75 0.12
N GLY A 443 -11.06 -4.06 -0.18
CA GLY A 443 -10.34 -4.69 -1.29
C GLY A 443 -8.91 -5.06 -0.95
N ASP A 444 -8.07 -5.20 -1.99
CA ASP A 444 -6.68 -5.67 -1.87
C ASP A 444 -5.65 -4.54 -1.80
N TYR A 445 -5.98 -3.32 -2.29
CA TYR A 445 -5.05 -2.19 -2.36
C TYR A 445 -5.76 -0.84 -2.34
N THR A 446 -4.98 0.21 -2.20
CA THR A 446 -5.43 1.61 -2.18
C THR A 446 -4.64 2.45 -3.20
N GLY A 447 -5.10 3.67 -3.49
CA GLY A 447 -4.52 4.56 -4.49
C GLY A 447 -3.65 5.67 -3.92
N LEU A 448 -2.55 6.01 -4.62
CA LEU A 448 -1.73 7.17 -4.31
C LEU A 448 -1.02 7.71 -5.55
N SER A 449 -1.17 9.00 -5.83
CA SER A 449 -0.36 9.74 -6.79
C SER A 449 0.27 10.95 -6.11
N PHE A 450 1.56 11.23 -6.40
CA PHE A 450 2.30 12.31 -5.76
C PHE A 450 3.01 13.15 -6.80
N TYR A 451 2.66 14.44 -6.91
CA TYR A 451 3.22 15.34 -7.89
C TYR A 451 3.25 16.79 -7.40
N GLY A 452 4.35 17.50 -7.63
CA GLY A 452 4.47 18.92 -7.32
C GLY A 452 4.37 19.27 -5.83
N GLY A 453 4.76 18.35 -4.94
CA GLY A 453 4.69 18.51 -3.50
C GLY A 453 3.30 18.21 -2.90
N ILE A 454 2.34 17.73 -3.70
CA ILE A 454 0.98 17.40 -3.26
C ILE A 454 0.72 15.92 -3.54
N ALA A 455 0.41 15.15 -2.49
CA ALA A 455 -0.06 13.78 -2.59
C ALA A 455 -1.58 13.77 -2.72
N HIS A 456 -2.07 12.95 -3.64
CA HIS A 456 -3.48 12.67 -3.86
C HIS A 456 -3.73 11.17 -3.59
N PRO A 457 -4.06 10.80 -2.34
CA PRO A 457 -4.55 9.46 -2.04
C PRO A 457 -5.98 9.27 -2.56
N ALA A 458 -6.36 8.03 -2.79
CA ALA A 458 -7.74 7.60 -2.97
C ALA A 458 -7.97 6.37 -2.08
N TRP A 459 -9.08 6.36 -1.35
CA TRP A 459 -9.41 5.28 -0.42
C TRP A 459 -10.92 5.07 -0.32
N SER A 460 -11.33 3.86 0.02
CA SER A 460 -12.73 3.49 0.30
C SER A 460 -13.09 3.87 1.74
N ASP A 461 -14.26 4.48 1.93
CA ASP A 461 -14.68 5.01 3.23
C ASP A 461 -16.20 5.06 3.35
N ASN A 462 -16.77 4.49 4.41
CA ASN A 462 -18.20 4.57 4.72
C ASN A 462 -18.50 5.47 5.93
N SER A 463 -17.54 6.27 6.39
CA SER A 463 -17.74 7.18 7.53
C SER A 463 -18.75 8.29 7.25
N ASN A 464 -19.03 8.59 5.99
CA ASN A 464 -19.81 9.76 5.56
C ASN A 464 -19.34 11.07 6.19
N SER A 465 -18.02 11.23 6.33
CA SER A 465 -17.41 12.40 6.96
C SER A 465 -17.69 13.72 6.23
N THR A 466 -18.03 13.66 4.95
CA THR A 466 -18.43 14.79 4.12
C THR A 466 -19.93 15.08 4.16
N GLY A 467 -20.73 14.13 4.64
CA GLY A 467 -22.20 14.26 4.79
C GLY A 467 -22.98 14.11 3.48
N ASN A 468 -22.39 13.56 2.42
CA ASN A 468 -23.00 13.42 1.10
C ASN A 468 -22.96 11.99 0.53
N ASN A 469 -22.52 10.99 1.30
CA ASN A 469 -22.72 9.59 0.97
C ASN A 469 -24.26 9.33 0.94
N PRO A 470 -24.82 8.86 -0.19
CA PRO A 470 -26.26 8.74 -0.35
C PRO A 470 -26.90 7.69 0.57
N ASP A 471 -26.12 6.75 1.09
CA ASP A 471 -26.59 5.67 1.96
C ASP A 471 -26.41 6.00 3.45
N GLY A 472 -25.72 7.11 3.76
CA GLY A 472 -25.43 7.52 5.13
C GLY A 472 -24.14 6.91 5.68
N ALA A 473 -23.87 7.10 6.97
CA ALA A 473 -22.68 6.59 7.61
C ALA A 473 -22.80 5.07 7.89
N LEU A 474 -21.66 4.37 7.77
CA LEU A 474 -21.50 2.95 8.07
C LEU A 474 -22.42 2.05 7.22
N HIS A 475 -22.49 2.37 5.93
CA HIS A 475 -23.16 1.57 4.90
C HIS A 475 -22.19 1.31 3.74
N GLN A 476 -22.59 1.65 2.51
CA GLN A 476 -21.74 1.43 1.34
C GLN A 476 -20.46 2.27 1.41
N LEU A 477 -19.39 1.71 0.89
CA LEU A 477 -18.09 2.36 0.75
C LEU A 477 -18.12 3.28 -0.48
N ASP A 478 -17.91 4.58 -0.26
CA ASP A 478 -17.64 5.55 -1.32
C ASP A 478 -16.14 5.80 -1.47
N ILE A 479 -15.74 6.34 -2.61
CA ILE A 479 -14.35 6.73 -2.88
C ILE A 479 -14.08 8.14 -2.42
N TYR A 480 -13.15 8.25 -1.50
CA TYR A 480 -12.67 9.52 -0.97
C TYR A 480 -11.29 9.87 -1.51
N THR A 481 -11.02 11.16 -1.54
CA THR A 481 -9.69 11.71 -1.83
C THR A 481 -9.43 12.97 -1.02
N ALA A 482 -8.16 13.38 -0.98
CA ALA A 482 -7.72 14.64 -0.40
C ALA A 482 -6.45 15.15 -1.10
N ALA A 483 -6.20 16.45 -1.06
CA ALA A 483 -4.90 17.04 -1.42
C ALA A 483 -4.07 17.20 -0.15
N VAL A 484 -2.94 16.50 -0.05
CA VAL A 484 -2.07 16.46 1.14
C VAL A 484 -0.70 17.00 0.77
N ALA A 485 -0.37 18.20 1.27
CA ALA A 485 0.95 18.79 1.06
C ALA A 485 2.00 18.20 2.02
N VAL A 486 3.24 18.15 1.58
CA VAL A 486 4.39 17.83 2.46
C VAL A 486 4.45 18.86 3.60
N PRO A 487 4.51 18.45 4.88
CA PRO A 487 4.55 19.36 6.03
C PRO A 487 5.77 20.27 6.09
#